data_62a6097a9b2eb5e7330580529d5c872c
#
_entry.id   62a6097a9b2eb5e7330580529d5c872c
#
_cell.length_a   1.000
_cell.length_b   1.000
_cell.length_c   1.000
_cell.angle_alpha   90.00
_cell.angle_beta   90.00
_cell.angle_gamma   90.00
#
_symmetry.space_group_name_H-M   'P 1'
#
loop_
_entity.id
_entity.type
_entity.pdbx_description
1 polymer ?
#
loop_
_entity_poly.entity_id
_entity_poly.type
_entity_poly.pdbx_seq_one_letter_code
_entity_poly.pdbx_strand_id
1 'polypeptide(L)' 'MEYLTTLEMSEKWGISARRIALLCEQGRIEGVVKKGKTWLIPEAAEKPADKRKNEAIAL' A
#
# COMPACT_ATOMS: atom_id res chain seq x y z
N MET A 1 12.31 2.79 13.51
CA MET A 1 11.45 2.34 12.44
C MET A 1 10.90 3.52 11.68
N GLU A 2 10.98 3.43 10.38
CA GLU A 2 10.57 4.56 9.57
C GLU A 2 9.28 4.28 8.85
N TYR A 3 8.54 5.33 8.62
CA TYR A 3 7.28 5.25 7.90
C TYR A 3 7.36 6.12 6.66
N LEU A 4 6.74 5.67 5.61
CA LEU A 4 6.68 6.41 4.35
C LEU A 4 5.24 6.80 4.08
N THR A 5 5.08 7.91 3.37
CA THR A 5 3.74 8.32 2.95
C THR A 5 3.32 7.51 1.74
N THR A 6 2.05 7.66 1.37
CA THR A 6 1.57 6.95 0.20
C THR A 6 2.31 7.39 -1.05
N LEU A 7 2.68 8.66 -1.13
CA LEU A 7 3.43 9.14 -2.28
C LEU A 7 4.80 8.48 -2.37
N GLU A 8 5.47 8.38 -1.23
CA GLU A 8 6.78 7.75 -1.22
C GLU A 8 6.68 6.27 -1.54
N MET A 9 5.68 5.61 -0.98
CA MET A 9 5.48 4.21 -1.29
C MET A 9 5.08 4.00 -2.73
N SER A 10 4.37 4.95 -3.29
CA SER A 10 3.97 4.89 -4.68
C SER A 10 5.20 4.77 -5.58
N GLU A 11 6.21 5.54 -5.28
CA GLU A 11 7.44 5.47 -6.07
C GLU A 11 8.19 4.17 -5.82
N LYS A 12 8.16 3.72 -4.59
CA LYS A 12 8.89 2.51 -4.24
C LYS A 12 8.25 1.27 -4.86
N TRP A 13 6.94 1.22 -4.86
CA TRP A 13 6.21 0.04 -5.33
C TRP A 13 5.77 0.14 -6.78
N GLY A 14 5.82 1.33 -7.35
CA GLY A 14 5.42 1.49 -8.73
C GLY A 14 3.92 1.46 -8.96
N ILE A 15 3.14 1.80 -7.95
CA ILE A 15 1.70 1.90 -8.09
C ILE A 15 1.26 3.27 -7.59
N SER A 16 0.04 3.66 -7.93
CA SER A 16 -0.43 4.99 -7.60
C SER A 16 -0.62 5.13 -6.08
N ALA A 17 -0.44 6.36 -5.60
CA ALA A 17 -0.65 6.64 -4.19
C ALA A 17 -2.09 6.38 -3.79
N ARG A 18 -3.02 6.66 -4.70
CA ARG A 18 -4.43 6.42 -4.42
C ARG A 18 -4.69 4.94 -4.18
N ARG A 19 -4.04 4.10 -4.97
CA ARG A 19 -4.19 2.67 -4.80
C ARG A 19 -3.62 2.22 -3.47
N ILE A 20 -2.49 2.79 -3.09
CA ILE A 20 -1.90 2.44 -1.81
C ILE A 20 -2.82 2.84 -0.67
N ALA A 21 -3.44 4.00 -0.77
CA ALA A 21 -4.39 4.42 0.25
C ALA A 21 -5.55 3.44 0.36
N LEU A 22 -6.03 2.95 -0.77
CA LEU A 22 -7.09 1.96 -0.76
C LEU A 22 -6.64 0.68 -0.07
N LEU A 23 -5.44 0.24 -0.38
CA LEU A 23 -4.91 -0.97 0.25
C LEU A 23 -4.78 -0.79 1.76
N CYS A 24 -4.37 0.40 2.17
CA CYS A 24 -4.28 0.69 3.60
C CYS A 24 -5.64 0.65 4.25
N GLU A 25 -6.62 1.23 3.58
CA GLU A 25 -7.97 1.27 4.11
C GLU A 25 -8.58 -0.11 4.21
N GLN A 26 -8.23 -0.98 3.30
CA GLN A 26 -8.74 -2.33 3.30
C GLN A 26 -7.98 -3.25 4.25
N GLY A 27 -6.93 -2.75 4.86
CA GLY A 27 -6.15 -3.54 5.80
C GLY A 27 -5.26 -4.56 5.13
N ARG A 28 -4.89 -4.32 3.90
CA ARG A 28 -4.07 -5.28 3.17
C ARG A 28 -2.59 -5.07 3.42
N ILE A 29 -2.22 -3.95 4.01
CA ILE A 29 -0.84 -3.65 4.33
C ILE A 29 -0.72 -3.65 5.84
N GLU A 30 0.17 -4.47 6.36
CA GLU A 30 0.32 -4.58 7.81
C GLU A 30 1.15 -3.45 8.35
N GLY A 31 0.81 -3.03 9.55
CA GLY A 31 1.61 -2.04 10.24
C GLY A 31 1.34 -0.62 9.83
N VAL A 32 0.38 -0.38 8.97
CA VAL A 32 0.09 0.99 8.55
C VAL A 32 -0.57 1.75 9.69
N VAL A 33 -0.30 3.04 9.71
CA VAL A 33 -0.88 3.93 10.69
C VAL A 33 -1.54 5.07 9.95
N LYS A 34 -2.75 5.40 10.33
CA LYS A 34 -3.41 6.56 9.74
C LYS A 34 -3.26 7.74 10.68
N LYS A 35 -2.73 8.82 10.17
CA LYS A 35 -2.56 10.02 10.94
C LYS A 35 -3.26 11.15 10.23
N GLY A 36 -4.42 11.54 10.76
CA GLY A 36 -5.24 12.53 10.09
C GLY A 36 -5.70 12.01 8.76
N LYS A 37 -5.33 12.69 7.70
CA LYS A 37 -5.70 12.27 6.35
C LYS A 37 -4.58 11.54 5.65
N THR A 38 -3.51 11.26 6.35
CA THR A 38 -2.34 10.67 5.75
C THR A 38 -2.12 9.26 6.25
N TRP A 39 -1.85 8.36 5.34
CA TRP A 39 -1.46 7.00 5.71
C TRP A 39 0.05 6.93 5.82
N LEU A 40 0.51 6.31 6.89
CA LEU A 40 1.94 6.07 7.08
C LEU A 40 2.17 4.57 6.99
N ILE A 41 3.09 4.20 6.13
CA ILE A 41 3.35 2.79 5.86
C ILE A 41 4.77 2.47 6.32
N PRO A 42 4.96 1.41 7.10
CA PRO A 42 6.32 1.06 7.52
C PRO A 42 7.22 0.85 6.32
N GLU A 43 8.42 1.35 6.42
CA GLU A 43 9.36 1.19 5.33
C GLU A 43 9.60 -0.29 5.03
N ALA A 44 9.56 -1.10 6.05
CA ALA A 44 9.80 -2.52 5.90
C ALA A 44 8.60 -3.28 5.34
N ALA A 45 7.46 -2.60 5.19
CA ALA A 45 6.28 -3.28 4.67
C ALA A 45 6.53 -3.70 3.23
N GLU A 46 6.00 -4.86 2.90
CA GLU A 46 6.14 -5.39 1.56
C GLU A 46 4.89 -5.10 0.75
N LYS A 47 5.10 -4.96 -0.54
CA LYS A 47 3.99 -4.75 -1.44
C LYS A 47 3.04 -5.93 -1.34
N PRO A 48 1.75 -5.69 -1.06
CA PRO A 48 0.82 -6.81 -0.94
C PRO A 48 0.69 -7.54 -2.25
N ALA A 49 0.45 -8.82 -2.16
CA ALA A 49 0.27 -9.61 -3.35
C ALA A 49 -0.93 -9.10 -4.13
N ASP A 50 -0.76 -9.00 -5.43
CA ASP A 50 -1.83 -8.47 -6.27
C ASP A 50 -2.72 -9.61 -6.70
N LYS A 51 -3.67 -9.94 -5.87
CA LYS A 51 -4.55 -11.06 -6.14
C LYS A 51 -5.47 -10.77 -7.31
N ARG A 52 -5.77 -9.50 -7.54
CA ARG A 52 -6.60 -9.18 -8.66
C ARG A 52 -5.91 -9.50 -9.98
N LYS A 53 -4.60 -9.37 -9.97
CA LYS A 53 -3.84 -9.73 -11.14
C LYS A 53 -3.99 -11.21 -11.43
N ASN A 54 -3.95 -12.02 -10.39
CA ASN A 54 -4.16 -13.44 -10.56
C ASN A 54 -5.56 -13.74 -11.07
N GLU A 55 -6.52 -13.03 -10.55
CA GLU A 55 -7.89 -13.25 -10.99
C GLU A 55 -8.07 -12.91 -12.44
N ALA A 56 -7.43 -11.83 -12.87
CA ALA A 56 -7.51 -11.45 -14.27
C ALA A 56 -6.91 -12.52 -15.16
N ILE A 57 -5.84 -13.12 -14.70
CA ILE A 57 -5.19 -14.16 -15.47
C ILE A 57 -6.06 -15.40 -15.54
N ALA A 58 -6.77 -15.67 -14.47
CA ALA A 58 -7.61 -16.86 -14.42
C ALA A 58 -8.74 -16.79 -15.43
N LEU A 59 -9.05 -15.63 -15.89
CA LEU A 59 -10.08 -15.49 -16.88
C LEU A 59 -9.53 -15.87 -18.25
#